data_6c0f52d07ac7357105c0d5abe4070a14
#
_entry.id   6c0f52d07ac7357105c0d5abe4070a14
#
_cell.length_a   1.000
_cell.length_b   1.000
_cell.length_c   1.000
_cell.angle_alpha   90.00
_cell.angle_beta   90.00
_cell.angle_gamma   90.00
#
_symmetry.space_group_name_H-M   'P 1'
#
loop_
_entity.id
_entity.type
_entity.pdbx_description
1 polymer ?
#
loop_
_entity_poly.entity_id
_entity_poly.type
_entity_poly.pdbx_seq_one_letter_code
_entity_poly.pdbx_strand_id
1 'polypeptide(L)'
;MTGNLRECAEMKLKSAGINTDIFKRNGILFGGFGNDHIDRPKLVEKAIERAHLEIDEKLTPSDFIVIGDTPKDMHCGHVNNVPGVAVATGIFDLNGLKDCSDAVLEDFTDIEKTLATFRSVQYVSRSLDYDYDKNVTE
;
A
#
# COMPACT_ATOMS: atom_id res chain seq x y z
N MET A 1 1.57 5.89 -0.71
CA MET A 1 2.89 6.51 -0.45
C MET A 1 3.63 6.80 -1.75
N THR A 2 4.52 7.79 -1.78
CA THR A 2 5.32 8.14 -2.96
C THR A 2 6.61 8.87 -2.57
N GLY A 3 7.70 8.62 -3.30
CA GLY A 3 8.94 9.39 -3.16
C GLY A 3 8.87 10.83 -3.68
N ASN A 4 7.77 11.23 -4.33
CA ASN A 4 7.58 12.63 -4.69
C ASN A 4 7.28 13.48 -3.45
N LEU A 5 7.64 14.76 -3.49
CA LEU A 5 7.15 15.74 -2.52
C LEU A 5 5.61 15.80 -2.61
N ARG A 6 4.93 16.10 -1.51
CA ARG A 6 3.46 16.11 -1.45
C ARG A 6 2.83 16.98 -2.52
N GLU A 7 3.35 18.19 -2.69
CA GLU A 7 2.87 19.16 -3.67
C GLU A 7 3.06 18.66 -5.10
N CYS A 8 4.20 18.03 -5.38
CA CYS A 8 4.50 17.44 -6.69
C CYS A 8 3.60 16.22 -6.97
N ALA A 9 3.29 15.40 -5.94
CA ALA A 9 2.36 14.29 -6.07
C ALA A 9 0.95 14.79 -6.42
N GLU A 10 0.47 15.82 -5.74
CA GLU A 10 -0.83 16.42 -6.04
C GLU A 10 -0.90 16.99 -7.46
N MET A 11 0.14 17.72 -7.89
CA MET A 11 0.21 18.24 -9.25
C MET A 11 0.18 17.14 -10.31
N LYS A 12 0.92 16.04 -10.10
CA LYS A 12 0.94 14.89 -11.03
C LYS A 12 -0.43 14.23 -11.13
N LEU A 13 -1.11 13.99 -10.01
CA LEU A 13 -2.45 13.43 -10.01
C LEU A 13 -3.44 14.32 -10.76
N LYS A 14 -3.42 15.63 -10.49
CA LYS A 14 -4.27 16.60 -11.21
C LYS A 14 -3.98 16.63 -12.71
N SER A 15 -2.70 16.60 -13.11
CA SER A 15 -2.31 16.57 -14.52
C SER A 15 -2.78 15.32 -15.25
N ALA A 16 -2.93 14.21 -14.52
CA ALA A 16 -3.51 12.97 -15.03
C ALA A 16 -5.05 12.96 -15.02
N GLY A 17 -5.71 14.07 -14.67
CA GLY A 17 -7.16 14.17 -14.58
C GLY A 17 -7.79 13.49 -13.37
N ILE A 18 -6.97 13.11 -12.37
CA ILE A 18 -7.44 12.42 -11.17
C ILE A 18 -7.95 13.45 -10.16
N ASN A 19 -9.18 13.26 -9.66
CA ASN A 19 -9.71 14.06 -8.57
C ASN A 19 -8.92 13.78 -7.29
N THR A 20 -8.13 14.75 -6.84
CA THR A 20 -7.28 14.61 -5.66
C THR A 20 -8.04 14.70 -4.34
N ASP A 21 -9.28 15.18 -4.34
CA ASP A 21 -10.05 15.37 -3.10
C ASP A 21 -10.39 14.03 -2.42
N ILE A 22 -10.48 12.96 -3.20
CA ILE A 22 -10.69 11.60 -2.67
C ILE A 22 -9.50 11.12 -1.80
N PHE A 23 -8.31 11.68 -2.00
CA PHE A 23 -7.10 11.36 -1.26
C PHE A 23 -6.76 12.39 -0.17
N LYS A 24 -7.65 13.34 0.12
CA LYS A 24 -7.40 14.38 1.11
C LYS A 24 -8.08 14.09 2.44
N ARG A 25 -7.43 14.56 3.50
CA ARG A 25 -8.01 14.72 4.85
C ARG A 25 -7.75 16.15 5.30
N ASN A 26 -8.76 16.81 5.79
CA ASN A 26 -8.68 18.24 6.21
C ASN A 26 -8.08 19.15 5.13
N GLY A 27 -8.39 18.90 3.84
CA GLY A 27 -7.88 19.67 2.70
C GLY A 27 -6.44 19.35 2.27
N ILE A 28 -5.74 18.46 2.98
CA ILE A 28 -4.35 18.09 2.73
C ILE A 28 -4.28 16.70 2.12
N LEU A 29 -3.43 16.50 1.12
CA LEU A 29 -3.19 15.19 0.52
C LEU A 29 -2.66 14.22 1.58
N PHE A 30 -3.38 13.11 1.76
CA PHE A 30 -3.13 12.10 2.79
C PHE A 30 -2.16 11.04 2.29
N GLY A 31 -1.19 10.64 3.12
CA GLY A 31 -0.25 9.57 2.79
C GLY A 31 1.17 9.84 3.31
N GLY A 32 2.15 9.07 2.83
CA GLY A 32 3.59 9.26 3.06
C GLY A 32 4.26 9.79 1.79
N PHE A 33 5.09 10.81 1.91
CA PHE A 33 5.67 11.58 0.81
C PHE A 33 7.18 11.77 0.97
N GLY A 34 7.88 12.10 -0.12
CA GLY A 34 9.33 12.29 -0.12
C GLY A 34 9.83 13.39 0.81
N ASN A 35 8.99 14.35 1.25
CA ASN A 35 9.33 15.32 2.28
C ASN A 35 9.20 14.77 3.71
N ASP A 36 8.66 13.58 3.91
CA ASP A 36 8.59 12.95 5.23
C ASP A 36 9.88 12.19 5.57
N HIS A 37 10.45 11.46 4.60
CA HIS A 37 11.68 10.70 4.80
C HIS A 37 12.35 10.36 3.45
N ILE A 38 13.70 10.22 3.46
CA ILE A 38 14.48 9.81 2.28
C ILE A 38 14.34 8.31 1.98
N ASP A 39 14.16 7.50 3.01
CA ASP A 39 14.02 6.05 2.92
C ASP A 39 12.57 5.67 2.63
N ARG A 40 12.32 4.98 1.51
CA ARG A 40 10.97 4.65 1.04
C ARG A 40 10.14 3.80 2.01
N PRO A 41 10.66 2.74 2.67
CA PRO A 41 9.91 2.01 3.69
C PRO A 41 9.33 2.92 4.79
N LYS A 42 10.06 3.97 5.19
CA LYS A 42 9.58 4.96 6.17
C LYS A 42 8.38 5.79 5.68
N LEU A 43 8.14 5.86 4.37
CA LEU A 43 6.96 6.52 3.83
C LEU A 43 5.69 5.69 4.02
N VAL A 44 5.80 4.36 4.03
CA VAL A 44 4.70 3.45 4.40
C VAL A 44 4.38 3.62 5.89
N GLU A 45 5.39 3.60 6.75
CA GLU A 45 5.25 3.85 8.19
C GLU A 45 4.54 5.18 8.46
N LYS A 46 4.95 6.27 7.79
CA LYS A 46 4.29 7.58 7.90
C LYS A 46 2.84 7.60 7.42
N ALA A 47 2.51 6.84 6.38
CA ALA A 47 1.12 6.71 5.93
C ALA A 47 0.26 5.97 6.96
N ILE A 48 0.80 4.92 7.59
CA ILE A 48 0.15 4.15 8.67
C ILE A 48 -0.04 5.03 9.90
N GLU A 49 0.99 5.73 10.36
CA GLU A 49 0.89 6.65 11.50
C GLU A 49 -0.24 7.68 11.30
N ARG A 50 -0.34 8.26 10.10
CA ARG A 50 -1.40 9.19 9.77
C ARG A 50 -2.78 8.52 9.74
N ALA A 51 -2.86 7.28 9.27
CA ALA A 51 -4.12 6.53 9.28
C ALA A 51 -4.59 6.27 10.72
N HIS A 52 -3.69 5.91 11.63
CA HIS A 52 -4.02 5.76 13.05
C HIS A 52 -4.55 7.06 13.66
N LEU A 53 -3.96 8.20 13.33
CA LEU A 53 -4.37 9.49 13.88
C LEU A 53 -5.68 10.04 13.30
N GLU A 54 -5.96 9.79 12.01
CA GLU A 54 -7.02 10.48 11.29
C GLU A 54 -8.18 9.57 10.87
N ILE A 55 -8.02 8.25 10.94
CA ILE A 55 -9.04 7.28 10.53
C ILE A 55 -9.47 6.42 11.71
N ASP A 56 -8.59 5.55 12.22
CA ASP A 56 -8.84 4.68 13.36
C ASP A 56 -7.51 4.21 13.96
N GLU A 57 -7.32 4.42 15.26
CA GLU A 57 -6.15 3.98 16.01
C GLU A 57 -5.99 2.45 16.12
N LYS A 58 -7.07 1.70 15.85
CA LYS A 58 -7.11 0.23 15.93
C LYS A 58 -6.72 -0.47 14.63
N LEU A 59 -6.42 0.29 13.57
CA LEU A 59 -5.94 -0.30 12.31
C LEU A 59 -4.64 -1.09 12.55
N THR A 60 -4.56 -2.27 11.97
CA THR A 60 -3.37 -3.14 11.99
C THR A 60 -2.69 -3.14 10.62
N PRO A 61 -1.45 -3.60 10.48
CA PRO A 61 -0.79 -3.70 9.17
C PRO A 61 -1.60 -4.48 8.13
N SER A 62 -2.39 -5.48 8.54
CA SER A 62 -3.27 -6.25 7.66
C SER A 62 -4.52 -5.51 7.18
N ASP A 63 -4.80 -4.32 7.71
CA ASP A 63 -5.83 -3.43 7.18
C ASP A 63 -5.37 -2.60 5.98
N PHE A 64 -4.07 -2.64 5.68
CA PHE A 64 -3.44 -1.95 4.56
C PHE A 64 -3.02 -2.91 3.46
N ILE A 65 -2.85 -2.40 2.26
CA ILE A 65 -2.22 -3.09 1.12
C ILE A 65 -1.27 -2.10 0.44
N VAL A 66 -0.05 -2.53 0.16
CA VAL A 66 0.83 -1.82 -0.76
C VAL A 66 0.56 -2.33 -2.17
N ILE A 67 0.25 -1.43 -3.09
CA ILE A 67 0.10 -1.73 -4.51
C ILE A 67 1.23 -1.04 -5.26
N GLY A 68 1.93 -1.76 -6.11
CA GLY A 68 3.04 -1.21 -6.89
C GLY A 68 3.45 -2.10 -8.06
N ASP A 69 4.31 -1.58 -8.92
CA ASP A 69 4.78 -2.24 -10.14
C ASP A 69 6.26 -2.64 -10.08
N THR A 70 6.88 -2.54 -8.89
CA THR A 70 8.28 -2.90 -8.69
C THR A 70 8.51 -3.74 -7.44
N PRO A 71 9.58 -4.59 -7.42
CA PRO A 71 10.00 -5.29 -6.20
C PRO A 71 10.30 -4.36 -5.02
N LYS A 72 10.72 -3.11 -5.30
CA LYS A 72 10.96 -2.11 -4.25
C LYS A 72 9.68 -1.68 -3.54
N ASP A 73 8.56 -1.61 -4.25
CA ASP A 73 7.28 -1.28 -3.64
C ASP A 73 6.83 -2.40 -2.71
N MET A 74 6.97 -3.65 -3.15
CA MET A 74 6.67 -4.82 -2.32
C MET A 74 7.55 -4.86 -1.07
N HIS A 75 8.86 -4.65 -1.22
CA HIS A 75 9.77 -4.54 -0.09
C HIS A 75 9.34 -3.47 0.92
N CYS A 76 8.87 -2.30 0.47
CA CYS A 76 8.39 -1.24 1.36
C CYS A 76 7.18 -1.68 2.19
N GLY A 77 6.28 -2.49 1.63
CA GLY A 77 5.16 -3.11 2.34
C GLY A 77 5.65 -4.12 3.37
N HIS A 78 6.41 -5.10 2.94
CA HIS A 78 6.85 -6.23 3.77
C HIS A 78 7.70 -5.81 4.98
N VAL A 79 8.56 -4.80 4.83
CA VAL A 79 9.32 -4.23 5.98
C VAL A 79 8.40 -3.67 7.06
N ASN A 80 7.19 -3.25 6.70
CA ASN A 80 6.17 -2.72 7.62
C ASN A 80 5.07 -3.75 7.95
N ASN A 81 5.28 -5.03 7.63
CA ASN A 81 4.29 -6.12 7.76
C ASN A 81 2.98 -5.85 7.00
N VAL A 82 3.02 -5.02 5.97
CA VAL A 82 1.88 -4.71 5.11
C VAL A 82 1.94 -5.61 3.87
N PRO A 83 0.87 -6.34 3.56
CA PRO A 83 0.83 -7.19 2.37
C PRO A 83 0.94 -6.37 1.09
N GLY A 84 1.60 -6.97 0.08
CA GLY A 84 1.88 -6.36 -1.21
C GLY A 84 1.17 -7.02 -2.38
N VAL A 85 0.44 -6.24 -3.18
CA VAL A 85 -0.11 -6.68 -4.47
C VAL A 85 0.66 -5.98 -5.59
N ALA A 86 1.38 -6.78 -6.37
CA ALA A 86 2.11 -6.28 -7.52
C ALA A 86 1.21 -6.17 -8.76
N VAL A 87 1.49 -5.21 -9.63
CA VAL A 87 0.77 -5.02 -10.90
C VAL A 87 1.78 -4.90 -12.03
N ALA A 88 1.70 -5.79 -13.02
CA ALA A 88 2.67 -5.88 -14.11
C ALA A 88 2.43 -4.86 -15.23
N THR A 89 2.19 -3.59 -14.86
CA THR A 89 1.98 -2.47 -15.80
C THR A 89 3.23 -1.64 -16.04
N GLY A 90 4.33 -1.92 -15.32
CA GLY A 90 5.62 -1.24 -15.45
C GLY A 90 6.63 -2.03 -16.26
N ILE A 91 7.90 -1.93 -15.85
CA ILE A 91 9.02 -2.60 -16.53
C ILE A 91 9.19 -4.08 -16.12
N PHE A 92 8.57 -4.51 -15.03
CA PHE A 92 8.59 -5.88 -14.55
C PHE A 92 7.36 -6.63 -15.03
N ASP A 93 7.57 -7.84 -15.52
CA ASP A 93 6.49 -8.75 -15.92
C ASP A 93 5.95 -9.55 -14.70
N LEU A 94 4.92 -10.37 -14.95
CA LEU A 94 4.31 -11.22 -13.92
C LEU A 94 5.33 -12.13 -13.22
N ASN A 95 6.30 -12.68 -13.95
CA ASN A 95 7.28 -13.60 -13.39
C ASN A 95 8.26 -12.86 -12.47
N GLY A 96 8.70 -11.66 -12.88
CA GLY A 96 9.61 -10.83 -12.10
C GLY A 96 9.00 -10.28 -10.80
N LEU A 97 7.68 -10.29 -10.67
CA LEU A 97 6.97 -9.78 -9.50
C LEU A 97 6.42 -10.88 -8.58
N LYS A 98 6.23 -12.10 -9.08
CA LYS A 98 5.59 -13.20 -8.38
C LYS A 98 6.28 -13.59 -7.07
N ASP A 99 7.61 -13.63 -7.07
CA ASP A 99 8.39 -14.13 -5.93
C ASP A 99 8.58 -13.07 -4.83
N CYS A 100 8.19 -11.83 -5.10
CA CYS A 100 8.36 -10.71 -4.16
C CYS A 100 7.03 -10.08 -3.69
N SER A 101 5.89 -10.68 -4.00
CA SER A 101 4.56 -10.13 -3.68
C SER A 101 3.62 -11.22 -3.17
N ASP A 102 2.60 -10.82 -2.41
CA ASP A 102 1.57 -11.73 -1.89
C ASP A 102 0.56 -12.11 -2.99
N ALA A 103 0.36 -11.23 -3.96
CA ALA A 103 -0.38 -11.51 -5.19
C ALA A 103 0.11 -10.63 -6.34
N VAL A 104 -0.14 -11.08 -7.58
CA VAL A 104 0.20 -10.34 -8.81
C VAL A 104 -1.02 -10.21 -9.71
N LEU A 105 -1.25 -9.01 -10.21
CA LEU A 105 -2.21 -8.68 -11.24
C LEU A 105 -1.48 -8.28 -12.53
N GLU A 106 -2.05 -8.63 -13.68
CA GLU A 106 -1.55 -8.17 -14.96
C GLU A 106 -1.80 -6.66 -15.12
N ASP A 107 -3.04 -6.25 -14.84
CA ASP A 107 -3.50 -4.87 -14.85
C ASP A 107 -4.76 -4.71 -13.98
N PHE A 108 -5.45 -3.58 -14.08
CA PHE A 108 -6.70 -3.28 -13.38
C PHE A 108 -7.95 -3.31 -14.28
N THR A 109 -7.88 -3.89 -15.47
CA THR A 109 -9.00 -3.90 -16.42
C THR A 109 -10.16 -4.77 -15.95
N ASP A 110 -9.86 -5.86 -15.22
CA ASP A 110 -10.86 -6.71 -14.57
C ASP A 110 -11.05 -6.25 -13.11
N ILE A 111 -12.07 -5.42 -12.89
CA ILE A 111 -12.37 -4.84 -11.57
C ILE A 111 -12.76 -5.93 -10.56
N GLU A 112 -13.53 -6.94 -10.95
CA GLU A 112 -13.98 -8.01 -10.07
C GLU A 112 -12.79 -8.85 -9.57
N LYS A 113 -11.91 -9.24 -10.49
CA LYS A 113 -10.66 -9.93 -10.16
C LYS A 113 -9.77 -9.08 -9.26
N THR A 114 -9.64 -7.79 -9.53
CA THR A 114 -8.84 -6.85 -8.74
C THR A 114 -9.34 -6.78 -7.29
N LEU A 115 -10.64 -6.57 -7.11
CA LEU A 115 -11.25 -6.48 -5.78
C LEU A 115 -11.20 -7.83 -5.03
N ALA A 116 -11.40 -8.94 -5.74
CA ALA A 116 -11.27 -10.28 -5.15
C ALA A 116 -9.84 -10.54 -4.67
N THR A 117 -8.82 -10.13 -5.44
CA THR A 117 -7.41 -10.24 -5.06
C THR A 117 -7.11 -9.44 -3.81
N PHE A 118 -7.54 -8.18 -3.72
CA PHE A 118 -7.32 -7.35 -2.54
C PHE A 118 -7.95 -7.95 -1.29
N ARG A 119 -9.19 -8.42 -1.37
CA ARG A 119 -9.89 -9.08 -0.25
C ARG A 119 -9.18 -10.36 0.19
N SER A 120 -8.72 -11.18 -0.76
CA SER A 120 -8.01 -12.42 -0.47
C SER A 120 -6.70 -12.16 0.29
N VAL A 121 -5.90 -11.20 -0.17
CA VAL A 121 -4.63 -10.86 0.46
C VAL A 121 -4.84 -10.32 1.88
N GLN A 122 -5.81 -9.44 2.10
CA GLN A 122 -6.15 -8.94 3.44
C GLN A 122 -6.68 -10.05 4.36
N TYR A 123 -7.49 -10.98 3.86
CA TYR A 123 -8.02 -12.09 4.66
C TYR A 123 -6.90 -13.01 5.15
N VAL A 124 -5.95 -13.36 4.28
CA VAL A 124 -4.80 -14.20 4.65
C VAL A 124 -3.93 -13.50 5.69
N SER A 125 -3.63 -12.23 5.50
CA SER A 125 -2.82 -11.45 6.43
C SER A 125 -3.46 -11.40 7.83
N ARG A 126 -4.75 -11.07 7.93
CA ARG A 126 -5.49 -11.05 9.21
C ARG A 126 -5.55 -12.41 9.90
N SER A 127 -5.62 -13.51 9.15
CA SER A 127 -5.62 -14.84 9.76
C SER A 127 -4.28 -15.22 10.38
N LEU A 128 -3.18 -14.76 9.79
CA LEU A 128 -1.83 -14.95 10.34
C LEU A 128 -1.61 -14.11 11.62
N ASP A 129 -2.09 -12.88 11.67
CA ASP A 129 -2.04 -12.03 12.88
C ASP A 129 -2.81 -12.68 14.03
N TYR A 130 -3.98 -13.24 13.76
CA TYR A 130 -4.81 -13.90 14.77
C TYR A 130 -4.14 -15.16 15.37
N ASP A 131 -3.43 -15.94 14.58
CA ASP A 131 -2.71 -17.12 15.05
C ASP A 131 -1.43 -16.75 15.83
N TYR A 132 -0.78 -15.64 15.47
CA TYR A 132 0.38 -15.13 16.20
C TYR A 132 0.01 -14.70 17.62
N ASP A 133 -1.05 -13.91 17.78
CA ASP A 133 -1.53 -13.44 19.09
C ASP A 133 -1.92 -14.56 20.05
N LYS A 134 -2.44 -15.68 19.52
CA LYS A 134 -2.75 -16.87 20.34
C LYS A 134 -1.52 -17.60 20.87
N ASN A 135 -0.43 -17.61 20.10
CA ASN A 135 0.79 -18.34 20.48
C ASN A 135 1.71 -17.53 21.42
N VAL A 136 1.45 -16.24 21.61
CA VAL A 136 2.24 -15.34 22.51
C VAL A 136 1.63 -15.26 23.91
N THR A 137 0.40 -15.75 24.11
CA THR A 137 -0.34 -15.69 25.39
C THR A 137 -0.32 -17.00 26.18
N GLU A 138 0.45 -18.00 25.78
CA GLU A 138 0.78 -19.24 26.53
C GLU A 138 2.22 -19.20 27.04
#